data_2ce28ba29252c831428fa7cb8332cbf3
#
_entry.id   2ce28ba29252c831428fa7cb8332cbf3
#
_cell.length_a   1.000
_cell.length_b   1.000
_cell.length_c   1.000
_cell.angle_alpha   90.00
_cell.angle_beta   90.00
_cell.angle_gamma   90.00
#
_symmetry.space_group_name_H-M   'P 1'
#
loop_
_entity.id
_entity.type
_entity.pdbx_description
1 polymer ?
#
loop_
_entity_poly.entity_id
_entity_poly.type
_entity_poly.pdbx_seq_one_letter_code
_entity_poly.pdbx_strand_id
1 'polypeptide(L)'
;MFNRLLTVLIALGLFLQANADNHGNDGSTIMTKEEVESTLEQGLNNLASGRSVSDIVMRHINVGEENIGVSVVQRSKVEPRDTESGIAHVDLDEIYYIVAGEGIMVTGGEFVDKQTSNSSLLGPMERGEIRGGVLQRVKPGDIAIIPKGMPHGWHEIETDNISYIIFRGDPNKVMDIKLN
;
A
#
# COMPACT_ATOMS: atom_id res chain seq x y z
N MET A 1 14.64 40.25 53.51
CA MET A 1 13.73 39.09 53.22
C MET A 1 13.10 39.34 51.87
N PHE A 2 13.65 38.70 50.81
CA PHE A 2 13.12 38.83 49.47
C PHE A 2 12.44 37.48 49.10
N ASN A 3 11.12 37.56 48.97
CA ASN A 3 10.29 36.42 48.55
C ASN A 3 10.33 36.33 47.02
N ARG A 4 10.98 35.29 46.45
CA ARG A 4 10.95 35.01 45.03
C ARG A 4 9.74 34.12 44.75
N LEU A 5 8.73 34.69 44.12
CA LEU A 5 7.61 33.94 43.53
C LEU A 5 8.14 33.19 42.30
N LEU A 6 8.09 31.86 42.38
CA LEU A 6 8.43 30.99 41.27
C LEU A 6 7.16 30.76 40.41
N THR A 7 7.07 31.45 39.28
CA THR A 7 5.97 31.26 38.31
C THR A 7 6.24 30.00 37.51
N VAL A 8 5.49 28.94 37.79
CA VAL A 8 5.50 27.71 36.96
C VAL A 8 4.61 27.98 35.78
N LEU A 9 5.20 28.11 34.58
CA LEU A 9 4.48 28.06 33.32
C LEU A 9 4.10 26.61 33.04
N ILE A 10 2.84 26.26 33.20
CA ILE A 10 2.28 25.02 32.70
C ILE A 10 2.01 25.24 31.20
N ALA A 11 2.88 24.66 30.36
CA ALA A 11 2.61 24.56 28.94
C ALA A 11 1.48 23.54 28.74
N LEU A 12 0.28 24.05 28.51
CA LEU A 12 -0.86 23.25 28.09
C LEU A 12 -0.59 22.80 26.63
N GLY A 13 -0.03 21.60 26.46
CA GLY A 13 0.04 20.94 25.15
C GLY A 13 -1.39 20.63 24.70
N LEU A 14 -1.88 21.39 23.73
CA LEU A 14 -3.07 20.98 22.99
C LEU A 14 -2.68 19.72 22.18
N PHE A 15 -2.99 18.55 22.72
CA PHE A 15 -3.13 17.35 21.91
C PHE A 15 -4.39 17.56 21.08
N LEU A 16 -4.23 17.90 19.80
CA LEU A 16 -5.27 17.70 18.81
C LEU A 16 -5.49 16.19 18.72
N GLN A 17 -6.47 15.67 19.44
CA GLN A 17 -7.03 14.38 19.16
C GLN A 17 -7.68 14.49 17.78
N ALA A 18 -7.07 13.88 16.77
CA ALA A 18 -7.74 13.62 15.51
C ALA A 18 -8.95 12.74 15.84
N ASN A 19 -10.14 13.32 15.74
CA ASN A 19 -11.37 12.57 15.88
C ASN A 19 -11.43 11.55 14.76
N ALA A 20 -11.71 10.31 15.11
CA ALA A 20 -12.03 9.24 14.15
C ALA A 20 -13.34 9.62 13.46
N ASP A 21 -13.23 10.22 12.28
CA ASP A 21 -14.38 10.79 11.60
C ASP A 21 -15.23 9.72 10.94
N ASN A 22 -16.37 9.57 11.54
CA ASN A 22 -17.57 9.11 10.91
C ASN A 22 -17.87 10.06 9.73
N HIS A 23 -17.95 9.59 8.48
CA HIS A 23 -18.21 10.38 7.29
C HIS A 23 -19.57 11.08 7.33
N GLY A 24 -19.62 12.17 8.03
CA GLY A 24 -20.70 13.12 8.03
C GLY A 24 -20.10 14.53 8.01
N ASN A 25 -19.85 15.05 6.82
CA ASN A 25 -19.74 16.48 6.49
C ASN A 25 -18.42 17.26 6.67
N ASP A 26 -17.28 16.69 7.10
CA ASP A 26 -16.18 17.56 7.51
C ASP A 26 -14.93 17.57 6.60
N GLY A 27 -15.11 17.38 5.31
CA GLY A 27 -14.05 17.57 4.33
C GLY A 27 -13.39 16.29 3.86
N SER A 28 -12.37 16.42 3.03
CA SER A 28 -11.60 15.29 2.47
C SER A 28 -10.54 14.79 3.45
N THR A 29 -10.25 13.50 3.41
CA THR A 29 -9.07 12.93 4.08
C THR A 29 -7.82 13.34 3.32
N ILE A 30 -6.87 14.00 3.99
CA ILE A 30 -5.61 14.45 3.41
C ILE A 30 -4.48 13.61 3.99
N MET A 31 -3.66 13.06 3.10
CA MET A 31 -2.33 12.53 3.44
C MET A 31 -1.31 13.58 3.00
N THR A 32 -0.57 14.15 3.94
CA THR A 32 0.39 15.21 3.61
C THR A 32 1.60 14.65 2.87
N LYS A 33 2.33 15.53 2.19
CA LYS A 33 3.61 15.17 1.55
C LYS A 33 4.57 14.53 2.55
N GLU A 34 4.69 15.13 3.73
CA GLU A 34 5.59 14.67 4.80
C GLU A 34 5.19 13.27 5.30
N GLU A 35 3.90 12.98 5.39
CA GLU A 35 3.40 11.66 5.75
C GLU A 35 3.72 10.62 4.68
N VAL A 36 3.53 10.95 3.41
CA VAL A 36 3.90 10.06 2.29
C VAL A 36 5.40 9.79 2.28
N GLU A 37 6.23 10.84 2.41
CA GLU A 37 7.69 10.72 2.41
C GLU A 37 8.20 9.89 3.59
N SER A 38 7.68 10.12 4.80
CA SER A 38 8.06 9.33 5.98
C SER A 38 7.64 7.87 5.86
N THR A 39 6.50 7.59 5.23
CA THR A 39 6.04 6.21 4.98
C THR A 39 6.92 5.51 3.94
N LEU A 40 7.35 6.23 2.89
CA LEU A 40 8.33 5.72 1.93
C LEU A 40 9.67 5.37 2.61
N GLU A 41 10.18 6.25 3.48
CA GLU A 41 11.40 6.00 4.25
C GLU A 41 11.25 4.77 5.17
N GLN A 42 10.13 4.66 5.88
CA GLN A 42 9.85 3.50 6.72
C GLN A 42 9.83 2.20 5.92
N GLY A 43 9.26 2.21 4.73
CA GLY A 43 9.22 1.03 3.87
C GLY A 43 10.61 0.62 3.38
N LEU A 44 11.47 1.57 2.99
CA LEU A 44 12.88 1.27 2.65
C LEU A 44 13.64 0.68 3.84
N ASN A 45 13.43 1.19 5.06
CA ASN A 45 14.01 0.64 6.28
C ASN A 45 13.54 -0.80 6.54
N ASN A 46 12.27 -1.11 6.21
CA ASN A 46 11.74 -2.47 6.28
C ASN A 46 12.49 -3.42 5.31
N LEU A 47 12.74 -2.97 4.07
CA LEU A 47 13.53 -3.76 3.10
C LEU A 47 14.98 -3.93 3.58
N ALA A 48 15.61 -2.87 4.08
CA ALA A 48 16.98 -2.92 4.63
C ALA A 48 17.09 -3.88 5.83
N SER A 49 16.01 -4.11 6.57
CA SER A 49 15.95 -5.11 7.65
C SER A 49 15.79 -6.56 7.18
N GLY A 50 15.81 -6.79 5.85
CA GLY A 50 15.75 -8.13 5.24
C GLY A 50 14.37 -8.58 4.78
N ARG A 51 13.35 -7.70 4.78
CA ARG A 51 12.07 -8.00 4.16
C ARG A 51 12.16 -7.87 2.65
N SER A 52 11.53 -8.77 1.91
CA SER A 52 11.43 -8.66 0.45
C SER A 52 10.30 -7.73 -0.01
N VAL A 53 9.34 -7.47 0.86
CA VAL A 53 8.17 -6.60 0.61
C VAL A 53 7.84 -5.81 1.87
N SER A 54 7.53 -4.55 1.68
CA SER A 54 6.90 -3.68 2.68
C SER A 54 5.61 -3.13 2.10
N ASP A 55 4.48 -3.41 2.72
CA ASP A 55 3.16 -2.84 2.41
C ASP A 55 2.67 -2.12 3.67
N ILE A 56 2.60 -0.79 3.59
CA ILE A 56 2.20 0.06 4.71
C ILE A 56 0.91 0.77 4.32
N VAL A 57 -0.19 0.37 4.94
CA VAL A 57 -1.48 1.06 4.78
C VAL A 57 -1.40 2.42 5.46
N MET A 58 -1.53 3.49 4.68
CA MET A 58 -1.60 4.84 5.19
C MET A 58 -3.00 5.17 5.69
N ARG A 59 -3.99 4.94 4.84
CA ARG A 59 -5.41 5.14 5.13
C ARG A 59 -6.24 4.03 4.51
N HIS A 60 -7.32 3.69 5.19
CA HIS A 60 -8.38 2.86 4.64
C HIS A 60 -9.70 3.37 5.22
N ILE A 61 -10.50 4.01 4.40
CA ILE A 61 -11.66 4.80 4.81
C ILE A 61 -12.93 4.29 4.13
N ASN A 62 -14.05 4.46 4.82
CA ASN A 62 -15.37 4.24 4.22
C ASN A 62 -15.79 5.47 3.42
N VAL A 63 -16.22 5.26 2.18
CA VAL A 63 -16.73 6.31 1.28
C VAL A 63 -18.20 6.06 0.87
N GLY A 64 -18.95 5.43 1.75
CA GLY A 64 -20.37 5.09 1.52
C GLY A 64 -20.56 3.60 1.30
N GLU A 65 -20.85 3.17 0.09
CA GLU A 65 -21.11 1.75 -0.21
C GLU A 65 -19.84 0.91 -0.21
N GLU A 66 -18.67 1.51 -0.43
CA GLU A 66 -17.37 0.86 -0.48
C GLU A 66 -16.35 1.49 0.48
N ASN A 67 -15.20 0.85 0.61
CA ASN A 67 -14.03 1.44 1.24
C ASN A 67 -12.97 1.77 0.19
N ILE A 68 -12.13 2.78 0.48
CA ILE A 68 -10.95 3.11 -0.32
C ILE A 68 -9.72 3.05 0.55
N GLY A 69 -8.70 2.32 0.09
CA GLY A 69 -7.40 2.22 0.73
C GLY A 69 -6.31 2.96 -0.02
N VAL A 70 -5.34 3.47 0.73
CA VAL A 70 -4.08 3.99 0.18
C VAL A 70 -2.93 3.39 0.96
N SER A 71 -1.98 2.80 0.24
CA SER A 71 -0.78 2.17 0.80
C SER A 71 0.47 2.63 0.06
N VAL A 72 1.59 2.62 0.78
CA VAL A 72 2.92 2.65 0.18
C VAL A 72 3.45 1.23 0.16
N VAL A 73 3.84 0.76 -1.02
CA VAL A 73 4.44 -0.56 -1.18
C VAL A 73 5.82 -0.45 -1.78
N GLN A 74 6.74 -1.22 -1.24
CA GLN A 74 8.10 -1.34 -1.72
C GLN A 74 8.51 -2.80 -1.80
N ARG A 75 9.31 -3.11 -2.81
CA ARG A 75 9.84 -4.45 -3.04
C ARG A 75 11.32 -4.39 -3.33
N SER A 76 12.06 -5.33 -2.79
CA SER A 76 13.46 -5.54 -3.15
C SER A 76 13.60 -6.03 -4.58
N LYS A 77 14.80 -5.93 -5.13
CA LYS A 77 15.18 -6.48 -6.42
C LYS A 77 14.64 -7.89 -6.64
N VAL A 78 14.15 -8.15 -7.84
CA VAL A 78 13.71 -9.48 -8.29
C VAL A 78 14.44 -9.79 -9.58
N GLU A 79 15.19 -10.89 -9.59
CA GLU A 79 15.81 -11.39 -10.80
C GLU A 79 14.78 -12.10 -11.69
N PRO A 80 14.90 -12.01 -13.02
CA PRO A 80 13.99 -12.67 -13.94
C PRO A 80 14.00 -14.19 -13.74
N ARG A 81 12.84 -14.82 -13.98
CA ARG A 81 12.63 -16.26 -13.81
C ARG A 81 12.06 -16.89 -15.07
N ASP A 82 12.27 -18.19 -15.21
CA ASP A 82 11.71 -18.96 -16.34
C ASP A 82 10.18 -19.14 -16.23
N THR A 83 9.64 -19.00 -15.02
CA THR A 83 8.20 -19.11 -14.75
C THR A 83 7.71 -17.89 -14.00
N GLU A 84 6.60 -17.33 -14.48
CA GLU A 84 5.96 -16.21 -13.81
C GLU A 84 5.18 -16.68 -12.58
N SER A 85 5.19 -15.89 -11.53
CA SER A 85 4.39 -16.16 -10.34
C SER A 85 3.77 -14.87 -9.81
N GLY A 86 2.61 -14.99 -9.18
CA GLY A 86 1.93 -13.82 -8.67
C GLY A 86 0.79 -14.14 -7.74
N ILE A 87 0.04 -13.09 -7.49
CA ILE A 87 -1.15 -13.09 -6.65
C ILE A 87 -2.33 -12.50 -7.43
N ALA A 88 -3.54 -12.71 -6.92
CA ALA A 88 -4.72 -11.96 -7.29
C ALA A 88 -5.54 -11.67 -6.02
N HIS A 89 -6.02 -10.44 -5.90
CA HIS A 89 -6.97 -10.07 -4.87
C HIS A 89 -8.38 -10.38 -5.36
N VAL A 90 -9.13 -11.17 -4.61
CA VAL A 90 -10.47 -11.61 -5.05
C VAL A 90 -11.46 -10.45 -5.01
N ASP A 91 -11.32 -9.55 -4.04
CA ASP A 91 -12.30 -8.51 -3.73
C ASP A 91 -11.77 -7.08 -3.89
N LEU A 92 -10.45 -6.89 -4.16
CA LEU A 92 -9.84 -5.56 -4.24
C LEU A 92 -9.42 -5.24 -5.68
N ASP A 93 -9.85 -4.08 -6.16
CA ASP A 93 -9.24 -3.43 -7.33
C ASP A 93 -8.02 -2.64 -6.89
N GLU A 94 -6.96 -2.61 -7.70
CA GLU A 94 -5.74 -1.88 -7.36
C GLU A 94 -5.30 -0.96 -8.49
N ILE A 95 -4.82 0.22 -8.11
CA ILE A 95 -4.14 1.16 -9.02
C ILE A 95 -2.76 1.43 -8.43
N TYR A 96 -1.71 1.12 -9.17
CA TYR A 96 -0.33 1.39 -8.80
C TYR A 96 0.14 2.68 -9.47
N TYR A 97 0.70 3.58 -8.69
CA TYR A 97 1.45 4.74 -9.18
C TYR A 97 2.92 4.54 -8.83
N ILE A 98 3.78 4.35 -9.83
CA ILE A 98 5.21 4.09 -9.62
C ILE A 98 5.91 5.39 -9.21
N VAL A 99 6.52 5.38 -8.03
CA VAL A 99 7.21 6.55 -7.45
C VAL A 99 8.71 6.50 -7.72
N ALA A 100 9.32 5.32 -7.58
CA ALA A 100 10.76 5.14 -7.77
C ALA A 100 11.08 3.71 -8.19
N GLY A 101 12.21 3.53 -8.86
CA GLY A 101 12.66 2.23 -9.37
C GLY A 101 11.98 1.85 -10.69
N GLU A 102 12.48 0.79 -11.32
CA GLU A 102 12.00 0.26 -12.59
C GLU A 102 11.90 -1.27 -12.52
N GLY A 103 10.97 -1.83 -13.29
CA GLY A 103 10.79 -3.27 -13.36
C GLY A 103 9.84 -3.70 -14.46
N ILE A 104 9.64 -4.99 -14.56
CA ILE A 104 8.73 -5.62 -15.50
C ILE A 104 7.65 -6.36 -14.69
N MET A 105 6.41 -5.89 -14.81
CA MET A 105 5.24 -6.55 -14.26
C MET A 105 4.78 -7.67 -15.19
N VAL A 106 4.25 -8.74 -14.60
CA VAL A 106 3.41 -9.71 -15.28
C VAL A 106 1.97 -9.52 -14.83
N THR A 107 1.02 -9.41 -15.76
CA THR A 107 -0.41 -9.20 -15.47
C THR A 107 -1.28 -10.06 -16.37
N GLY A 108 -2.46 -10.48 -15.88
CA GLY A 108 -3.38 -11.33 -16.61
C GLY A 108 -2.91 -12.79 -16.72
N GLY A 109 -3.41 -13.52 -17.72
CA GLY A 109 -3.20 -14.94 -17.83
C GLY A 109 -4.04 -15.75 -16.82
N GLU A 110 -3.61 -16.97 -16.54
CA GLU A 110 -4.31 -17.91 -15.66
C GLU A 110 -3.32 -18.48 -14.64
N PHE A 111 -3.82 -18.76 -13.42
CA PHE A 111 -3.04 -19.49 -12.43
C PHE A 111 -3.02 -20.99 -12.75
N VAL A 112 -1.83 -21.56 -12.70
CA VAL A 112 -1.61 -23.00 -12.64
C VAL A 112 -1.36 -23.38 -11.19
N ASP A 113 -2.00 -24.47 -10.75
CA ASP A 113 -1.91 -24.95 -9.35
C ASP A 113 -2.26 -23.88 -8.32
N LYS A 114 -3.36 -23.16 -8.58
CA LYS A 114 -3.87 -22.08 -7.78
C LYS A 114 -4.05 -22.45 -6.31
N GLN A 115 -3.47 -21.65 -5.42
CA GLN A 115 -3.67 -21.73 -3.98
C GLN A 115 -4.48 -20.53 -3.50
N THR A 116 -5.40 -20.76 -2.57
CA THR A 116 -6.19 -19.72 -1.93
C THR A 116 -5.71 -19.48 -0.51
N SER A 117 -5.78 -18.23 -0.07
CA SER A 117 -5.48 -17.82 1.30
C SER A 117 -6.37 -16.66 1.69
N ASN A 118 -6.47 -16.37 2.99
CA ASN A 118 -7.14 -15.18 3.46
C ASN A 118 -6.12 -14.33 4.24
N SER A 119 -5.92 -13.11 3.80
CA SER A 119 -5.06 -12.14 4.47
C SER A 119 -5.91 -11.28 5.39
N SER A 120 -5.45 -11.06 6.63
CA SER A 120 -6.08 -10.11 7.54
C SER A 120 -6.00 -8.65 7.04
N LEU A 121 -5.04 -8.36 6.16
CA LEU A 121 -4.85 -7.04 5.57
C LEU A 121 -5.61 -6.84 4.25
N LEU A 122 -5.67 -7.88 3.42
CA LEU A 122 -6.08 -7.76 2.01
C LEU A 122 -7.28 -8.67 1.66
N GLY A 123 -7.89 -9.31 2.65
CA GLY A 123 -9.01 -10.24 2.42
C GLY A 123 -8.60 -11.52 1.66
N PRO A 124 -9.53 -12.10 0.90
CA PRO A 124 -9.28 -13.31 0.13
C PRO A 124 -8.29 -13.08 -0.99
N MET A 125 -7.32 -13.97 -1.12
CA MET A 125 -6.25 -13.91 -2.12
C MET A 125 -6.07 -15.26 -2.80
N GLU A 126 -5.66 -15.20 -4.06
CA GLU A 126 -5.19 -16.32 -4.85
C GLU A 126 -3.71 -16.12 -5.21
N ARG A 127 -2.98 -17.22 -5.38
CA ARG A 127 -1.58 -17.20 -5.83
C ARG A 127 -1.23 -18.46 -6.58
N GLY A 128 -0.25 -18.34 -7.46
CA GLY A 128 0.21 -19.48 -8.24
C GLY A 128 1.23 -19.06 -9.30
N GLU A 129 1.60 -20.03 -10.14
CA GLU A 129 2.30 -19.76 -11.39
C GLU A 129 1.31 -19.09 -12.38
N ILE A 130 1.76 -18.02 -13.03
CA ILE A 130 0.98 -17.32 -14.06
C ILE A 130 1.39 -17.84 -15.43
N ARG A 131 0.43 -18.34 -16.18
CA ARG A 131 0.64 -18.77 -17.58
C ARG A 131 -0.12 -17.86 -18.54
N GLY A 132 0.57 -17.40 -19.59
CA GLY A 132 -0.03 -16.51 -20.61
C GLY A 132 -0.23 -15.07 -20.15
N GLY A 133 0.42 -14.66 -19.07
CA GLY A 133 0.43 -13.26 -18.62
C GLY A 133 1.20 -12.36 -19.58
N VAL A 134 0.90 -11.06 -19.55
CA VAL A 134 1.54 -10.01 -20.34
C VAL A 134 2.63 -9.35 -19.53
N LEU A 135 3.83 -9.28 -20.10
CA LEU A 135 4.97 -8.58 -19.50
C LEU A 135 4.98 -7.11 -19.92
N GLN A 136 4.99 -6.19 -18.97
CA GLN A 136 4.97 -4.76 -19.21
C GLN A 136 6.00 -4.05 -18.33
N ARG A 137 6.90 -3.30 -18.95
CA ARG A 137 7.87 -2.47 -18.22
C ARG A 137 7.16 -1.27 -17.61
N VAL A 138 7.52 -0.94 -16.37
CA VAL A 138 7.05 0.23 -15.65
C VAL A 138 8.22 1.00 -15.03
N LYS A 139 8.06 2.33 -14.92
CA LYS A 139 9.04 3.27 -14.40
C LYS A 139 8.34 4.41 -13.65
N PRO A 140 9.07 5.28 -12.95
CA PRO A 140 8.47 6.40 -12.22
C PRO A 140 7.55 7.26 -13.08
N GLY A 141 6.34 7.51 -12.56
CA GLY A 141 5.27 8.24 -13.24
C GLY A 141 4.25 7.35 -13.97
N ASP A 142 4.56 6.07 -14.20
CA ASP A 142 3.62 5.14 -14.82
C ASP A 142 2.51 4.72 -13.83
N ILE A 143 1.34 4.43 -14.39
CA ILE A 143 0.17 3.96 -13.65
C ILE A 143 -0.26 2.61 -14.22
N ALA A 144 -0.43 1.62 -13.34
CA ALA A 144 -1.00 0.32 -13.69
C ALA A 144 -2.35 0.13 -12.99
N ILE A 145 -3.37 -0.29 -13.74
CA ILE A 145 -4.70 -0.63 -13.21
C ILE A 145 -4.83 -2.15 -13.21
N ILE A 146 -5.09 -2.72 -12.04
CA ILE A 146 -5.19 -4.17 -11.82
C ILE A 146 -6.57 -4.45 -11.23
N PRO A 147 -7.53 -4.88 -12.07
CA PRO A 147 -8.83 -5.29 -11.59
C PRO A 147 -8.76 -6.48 -10.64
N LYS A 148 -9.69 -6.55 -9.70
CA LYS A 148 -9.85 -7.71 -8.82
C LYS A 148 -9.93 -9.02 -9.62
N GLY A 149 -9.34 -10.07 -9.08
CA GLY A 149 -9.23 -11.37 -9.72
C GLY A 149 -8.16 -11.47 -10.81
N MET A 150 -7.52 -10.38 -11.22
CA MET A 150 -6.45 -10.43 -12.22
C MET A 150 -5.15 -10.93 -11.60
N PRO A 151 -4.57 -12.05 -12.10
CA PRO A 151 -3.23 -12.48 -11.73
C PRO A 151 -2.21 -11.38 -12.02
N HIS A 152 -1.33 -11.07 -11.05
CA HIS A 152 -0.28 -10.09 -11.24
C HIS A 152 0.93 -10.37 -10.36
N GLY A 153 2.10 -9.93 -10.82
CA GLY A 153 3.36 -10.10 -10.11
C GLY A 153 4.49 -9.33 -10.76
N TRP A 154 5.70 -9.63 -10.33
CA TRP A 154 6.91 -9.04 -10.88
C TRP A 154 7.73 -10.15 -11.56
N HIS A 155 7.94 -10.00 -12.87
CA HIS A 155 8.92 -10.79 -13.62
C HIS A 155 10.33 -10.40 -13.20
N GLU A 156 10.55 -9.08 -13.12
CA GLU A 156 11.84 -8.49 -12.76
C GLU A 156 11.64 -7.15 -12.04
N ILE A 157 12.48 -6.86 -11.06
CA ILE A 157 12.70 -5.51 -10.53
C ILE A 157 14.17 -5.22 -10.78
N GLU A 158 14.45 -4.34 -11.75
CA GLU A 158 15.77 -4.08 -12.32
C GLU A 158 16.65 -3.24 -11.40
N THR A 159 16.02 -2.35 -10.62
CA THR A 159 16.67 -1.52 -9.60
C THR A 159 16.79 -2.26 -8.27
N ASP A 160 17.57 -1.74 -7.32
CA ASP A 160 17.72 -2.35 -5.98
C ASP A 160 16.37 -2.54 -5.27
N ASN A 161 15.43 -1.66 -5.55
CA ASN A 161 14.04 -1.73 -5.10
C ASN A 161 13.14 -0.95 -6.05
N ILE A 162 11.83 -1.21 -5.93
CA ILE A 162 10.78 -0.40 -6.55
C ILE A 162 9.82 0.09 -5.47
N SER A 163 9.37 1.34 -5.59
CA SER A 163 8.42 1.99 -4.68
C SER A 163 7.21 2.47 -5.45
N TYR A 164 6.03 2.19 -4.96
CA TYR A 164 4.78 2.63 -5.57
C TYR A 164 3.69 2.88 -4.53
N ILE A 165 2.77 3.77 -4.85
CA ILE A 165 1.55 4.01 -4.08
C ILE A 165 0.46 3.16 -4.70
N ILE A 166 -0.27 2.43 -3.85
CA ILE A 166 -1.45 1.67 -4.26
C ILE A 166 -2.71 2.39 -3.76
N PHE A 167 -3.64 2.57 -4.67
CA PHE A 167 -5.02 2.89 -4.36
C PHE A 167 -5.85 1.63 -4.50
N ARG A 168 -6.58 1.24 -3.44
CA ARG A 168 -7.40 0.03 -3.40
C ARG A 168 -8.87 0.39 -3.31
N GLY A 169 -9.65 -0.09 -4.28
CA GLY A 169 -11.10 -0.14 -4.18
C GLY A 169 -11.52 -1.41 -3.45
N ASP A 170 -12.33 -1.26 -2.41
CA ASP A 170 -12.78 -2.37 -1.55
C ASP A 170 -14.33 -2.36 -1.45
N PRO A 171 -15.02 -2.78 -2.53
CA PRO A 171 -16.48 -2.75 -2.59
C PRO A 171 -17.12 -3.74 -1.61
N ASN A 172 -16.41 -4.79 -1.22
CA ASN A 172 -16.91 -5.80 -0.29
C ASN A 172 -16.50 -5.56 1.15
N LYS A 173 -15.77 -4.47 1.43
CA LYS A 173 -15.32 -4.04 2.76
C LYS A 173 -14.55 -5.13 3.51
N VAL A 174 -13.63 -5.80 2.79
CA VAL A 174 -12.83 -6.92 3.32
C VAL A 174 -11.62 -6.45 4.13
N MET A 175 -11.20 -5.21 3.95
CA MET A 175 -10.10 -4.60 4.70
C MET A 175 -10.62 -3.88 5.95
N ASP A 176 -9.85 -3.94 7.04
CA ASP A 176 -10.15 -3.16 8.24
C ASP A 176 -9.94 -1.66 8.02
N ILE A 177 -10.81 -0.84 8.59
CA ILE A 177 -10.70 0.61 8.55
C ILE A 177 -9.42 1.07 9.27
N LYS A 178 -8.65 1.94 8.61
CA LYS A 178 -7.49 2.62 9.17
C LYS A 178 -7.55 4.11 8.87
N LEU A 179 -7.74 4.91 9.90
CA LEU A 179 -7.95 6.36 9.80
C LEU A 179 -6.68 7.19 10.03
N ASN A 180 -5.65 6.62 10.68
CA ASN A 180 -4.38 7.26 11.03
C ASN A 180 -3.25 6.23 11.22
#